data_b0a9bc8bd56546f4796c194b98179b2e
#
_entry.id   b0a9bc8bd56546f4796c194b98179b2e
#
_cell.length_a   1.000
_cell.length_b   1.000
_cell.length_c   1.000
_cell.angle_alpha   90.00
_cell.angle_beta   90.00
_cell.angle_gamma   90.00
#
_symmetry.space_group_name_H-M   'P 1'
#
loop_
_entity.id
_entity.type
_entity.pdbx_description
1 polymer ?
#
loop_
_entity_poly.entity_id
_entity_poly.type
_entity_poly.pdbx_seq_one_letter_code
_entity_poly.pdbx_strand_id
1 'polypeptide(L)'
;ADFPTLPVVPAARRDVPAQKAILMSLSDKVPQTHDQPESRQRFRAREAWHVMKIMSEFVESTEELSVVSPAVSIFGSARTPRDHPYYKLAETIARQLSDAGFSVISGGGPGIMEAANKGAFFGKSPSVGLNIVLPHEQKPNEYQDLNLKFSHFFSRKVMFVKHAIAYVVMPGGFG
;
A
#
# COMPACT_ATOMS: atom_id res chain seq x y z
N ALA A 1 30.48 -3.08 -41.84
CA ALA A 1 31.16 -2.86 -40.57
C ALA A 1 30.91 -4.08 -39.70
N ASP A 2 31.93 -4.96 -39.68
CA ASP A 2 31.86 -6.22 -38.94
C ASP A 2 32.08 -5.94 -37.44
N PHE A 3 31.15 -6.37 -36.63
CA PHE A 3 31.30 -6.37 -35.18
C PHE A 3 32.18 -7.57 -34.78
N PRO A 4 33.23 -7.38 -33.97
CA PRO A 4 34.03 -8.49 -33.47
C PRO A 4 33.20 -9.37 -32.54
N THR A 5 33.09 -10.65 -32.88
CA THR A 5 32.51 -11.68 -32.02
C THR A 5 33.41 -11.88 -30.80
N LEU A 6 32.87 -11.59 -29.61
CA LEU A 6 33.55 -11.87 -28.36
C LEU A 6 33.68 -13.39 -28.16
N PRO A 7 34.85 -13.88 -27.67
CA PRO A 7 35.03 -15.30 -27.42
C PRO A 7 34.10 -15.77 -26.31
N VAL A 8 33.32 -16.80 -26.60
CA VAL A 8 32.48 -17.50 -25.61
C VAL A 8 33.45 -18.24 -24.67
N VAL A 9 33.60 -17.72 -23.45
CA VAL A 9 34.31 -18.42 -22.39
C VAL A 9 33.42 -19.59 -21.94
N PRO A 10 33.91 -20.87 -22.10
CA PRO A 10 33.11 -22.00 -21.61
C PRO A 10 32.96 -21.89 -20.10
N ALA A 11 31.74 -21.91 -19.61
CA ALA A 11 31.47 -21.97 -18.20
C ALA A 11 32.14 -23.21 -17.61
N ALA A 12 33.21 -23.02 -16.84
CA ALA A 12 33.82 -24.07 -16.08
C ALA A 12 32.75 -24.72 -15.19
N ARG A 13 32.33 -25.94 -15.56
CA ARG A 13 31.54 -26.78 -14.65
C ARG A 13 32.44 -26.99 -13.44
N ARG A 14 32.10 -26.30 -12.34
CA ARG A 14 32.61 -26.68 -11.04
C ARG A 14 32.03 -28.05 -10.76
N ASP A 15 32.88 -29.07 -10.83
CA ASP A 15 32.56 -30.39 -10.32
C ASP A 15 32.28 -30.24 -8.82
N VAL A 16 31.03 -30.10 -8.50
CA VAL A 16 30.56 -30.24 -7.12
C VAL A 16 30.75 -31.72 -6.82
N PRO A 17 31.65 -32.09 -5.90
CA PRO A 17 31.87 -33.51 -5.59
C PRO A 17 30.49 -34.08 -5.21
N ALA A 18 30.16 -35.23 -5.81
CA ALA A 18 28.95 -36.02 -5.58
C ALA A 18 28.90 -36.64 -4.16
N GLN A 19 29.48 -35.92 -3.20
CA GLN A 19 29.42 -36.25 -1.78
C GLN A 19 28.16 -35.60 -1.20
N LYS A 20 27.14 -36.48 -1.05
CA LYS A 20 25.96 -36.22 -0.25
C LYS A 20 25.38 -34.79 -0.47
N ALA A 21 24.62 -34.63 -1.51
CA ALA A 21 23.52 -33.71 -1.41
C ALA A 21 22.62 -34.24 -0.28
N ILE A 22 23.01 -33.94 0.95
CA ILE A 22 22.10 -33.95 2.09
C ILE A 22 21.03 -33.00 1.62
N LEU A 23 19.91 -33.53 1.18
CA LEU A 23 18.70 -32.77 0.96
C LEU A 23 18.32 -32.24 2.35
N MET A 24 19.01 -31.16 2.77
CA MET A 24 18.61 -30.43 3.96
C MET A 24 17.21 -29.94 3.66
N SER A 25 16.26 -30.52 4.35
CA SER A 25 14.88 -30.02 4.34
C SER A 25 14.89 -28.53 4.64
N LEU A 26 13.97 -27.79 4.08
CA LEU A 26 13.81 -26.36 4.40
C LEU A 26 13.70 -26.15 5.93
N SER A 27 13.15 -27.13 6.65
CA SER A 27 13.09 -27.17 8.11
C SER A 27 14.46 -27.20 8.79
N ASP A 28 15.49 -27.76 8.15
CA ASP A 28 16.84 -27.86 8.74
C ASP A 28 17.64 -26.56 8.58
N LYS A 29 17.16 -25.66 7.69
CA LYS A 29 17.76 -24.33 7.45
C LYS A 29 17.15 -23.24 8.31
N VAL A 30 16.00 -23.48 8.90
CA VAL A 30 15.34 -22.55 9.82
C VAL A 30 15.87 -22.79 11.24
N PRO A 31 16.31 -21.74 11.95
CA PRO A 31 16.71 -21.90 13.35
C PRO A 31 15.62 -22.63 14.14
N GLN A 32 16.00 -23.77 14.74
CA GLN A 32 15.11 -24.53 15.62
C GLN A 32 14.96 -23.74 16.92
N THR A 33 13.98 -22.85 16.97
CA THR A 33 13.54 -22.35 18.28
C THR A 33 12.95 -23.54 19.05
N HIS A 34 13.24 -23.62 20.35
CA HIS A 34 12.73 -24.69 21.23
C HIS A 34 11.20 -24.62 21.39
N ASP A 35 10.47 -24.79 20.28
CA ASP A 35 9.03 -24.68 20.25
C ASP A 35 8.39 -26.01 20.54
N GLN A 36 7.69 -26.05 21.65
CA GLN A 36 6.78 -27.12 22.00
C GLN A 36 5.71 -27.27 20.88
N PRO A 37 5.25 -28.49 20.55
CA PRO A 37 4.23 -28.69 19.50
C PRO A 37 2.96 -27.84 19.69
N GLU A 38 2.57 -27.60 20.95
CA GLU A 38 1.43 -26.73 21.28
C GLU A 38 1.66 -25.25 20.90
N SER A 39 2.89 -24.73 21.00
CA SER A 39 3.20 -23.37 20.62
C SER A 39 3.11 -23.18 19.10
N ARG A 40 3.53 -24.18 18.33
CA ARG A 40 3.39 -24.19 16.84
C ARG A 40 1.94 -24.22 16.40
N GLN A 41 1.08 -24.99 17.09
CA GLN A 41 -0.34 -25.05 16.74
C GLN A 41 -1.06 -23.74 17.07
N ARG A 42 -0.78 -23.13 18.21
CA ARG A 42 -1.30 -21.81 18.59
C ARG A 42 -0.81 -20.71 17.63
N PHE A 43 0.44 -20.77 17.21
CA PHE A 43 1.00 -19.85 16.22
C PHE A 43 0.25 -19.97 14.89
N ARG A 44 0.09 -21.20 14.35
CA ARG A 44 -0.64 -21.45 13.09
C ARG A 44 -2.09 -20.95 13.15
N ALA A 45 -2.78 -21.19 14.25
CA ALA A 45 -4.15 -20.72 14.44
C ALA A 45 -4.22 -19.18 14.43
N ARG A 46 -3.29 -18.53 15.14
CA ARG A 46 -3.20 -17.06 15.16
C ARG A 46 -2.91 -16.48 13.78
N GLU A 47 -1.98 -17.07 13.03
CA GLU A 47 -1.67 -16.63 11.66
C GLU A 47 -2.86 -16.83 10.72
N ALA A 48 -3.60 -17.94 10.84
CA ALA A 48 -4.82 -18.16 10.06
C ALA A 48 -5.87 -17.07 10.35
N TRP A 49 -6.09 -16.72 11.61
CA TRP A 49 -6.99 -15.62 11.98
C TRP A 49 -6.51 -14.26 11.47
N HIS A 50 -5.20 -14.03 11.45
CA HIS A 50 -4.62 -12.80 10.91
C HIS A 50 -4.90 -12.69 9.40
N VAL A 51 -4.68 -13.76 8.65
CA VAL A 51 -4.99 -13.81 7.21
C VAL A 51 -6.49 -13.58 6.95
N MET A 52 -7.38 -14.21 7.73
CA MET A 52 -8.82 -14.00 7.60
C MET A 52 -9.23 -12.53 7.83
N LYS A 53 -8.62 -11.83 8.78
CA LYS A 53 -8.86 -10.40 9.00
C LYS A 53 -8.42 -9.55 7.79
N ILE A 54 -7.26 -9.86 7.21
CA ILE A 54 -6.78 -9.19 5.99
C ILE A 54 -7.78 -9.43 4.84
N MET A 55 -8.26 -10.65 4.67
CA MET A 55 -9.25 -10.98 3.65
C MET A 55 -10.56 -10.23 3.86
N SER A 56 -11.04 -10.12 5.11
CA SER A 56 -12.23 -9.34 5.45
C SER A 56 -12.08 -7.87 5.03
N GLU A 57 -10.93 -7.25 5.33
CA GLU A 57 -10.65 -5.87 4.89
C GLU A 57 -10.66 -5.73 3.35
N PHE A 58 -10.19 -6.75 2.62
CA PHE A 58 -10.24 -6.73 1.15
C PHE A 58 -11.67 -6.81 0.62
N VAL A 59 -12.50 -7.67 1.18
CA VAL A 59 -13.89 -7.83 0.75
C VAL A 59 -14.66 -6.55 1.01
N GLU A 60 -14.65 -6.07 2.25
CA GLU A 60 -15.35 -4.86 2.70
C GLU A 60 -14.91 -3.63 1.89
N SER A 61 -13.61 -3.38 1.81
CA SER A 61 -13.12 -2.22 1.08
C SER A 61 -13.34 -2.30 -0.43
N THR A 62 -13.34 -3.49 -1.03
CA THR A 62 -13.66 -3.65 -2.46
C THR A 62 -15.12 -3.36 -2.73
N GLU A 63 -16.02 -3.75 -1.85
CA GLU A 63 -17.44 -3.46 -1.95
C GLU A 63 -17.70 -1.95 -1.82
N GLU A 64 -17.18 -1.31 -0.77
CA GLU A 64 -17.35 0.12 -0.53
C GLU A 64 -16.73 0.98 -1.64
N LEU A 65 -15.57 0.59 -2.18
CA LEU A 65 -14.90 1.33 -3.27
C LEU A 65 -15.45 1.03 -4.67
N SER A 66 -16.40 0.10 -4.80
CA SER A 66 -16.99 -0.25 -6.11
C SER A 66 -17.64 0.93 -6.82
N VAL A 67 -18.16 1.90 -6.05
CA VAL A 67 -18.85 3.10 -6.54
C VAL A 67 -17.91 4.30 -6.78
N VAL A 68 -16.61 4.15 -6.54
CA VAL A 68 -15.62 5.25 -6.52
C VAL A 68 -14.83 5.36 -7.85
N SER A 69 -15.29 4.73 -8.93
CA SER A 69 -14.59 4.75 -10.23
C SER A 69 -15.18 5.80 -11.18
N PRO A 70 -14.35 6.53 -11.96
CA PRO A 70 -12.88 6.51 -11.97
C PRO A 70 -12.27 7.31 -10.81
N ALA A 71 -11.08 6.89 -10.33
CA ALA A 71 -10.43 7.55 -9.21
C ALA A 71 -8.93 7.81 -9.42
N VAL A 72 -8.41 8.83 -8.74
CA VAL A 72 -6.99 9.20 -8.69
C VAL A 72 -6.51 9.18 -7.25
N SER A 73 -5.41 8.49 -6.98
CA SER A 73 -4.79 8.47 -5.65
C SER A 73 -3.75 9.59 -5.52
N ILE A 74 -3.83 10.36 -4.43
CA ILE A 74 -2.90 11.45 -4.12
C ILE A 74 -2.07 11.09 -2.89
N PHE A 75 -0.74 11.07 -3.05
CA PHE A 75 0.23 10.79 -1.99
C PHE A 75 1.02 12.03 -1.63
N GLY A 76 1.41 12.15 -0.35
CA GLY A 76 2.28 13.22 0.12
C GLY A 76 2.45 13.23 1.64
N SER A 77 3.23 14.19 2.13
CA SER A 77 3.60 14.28 3.53
C SER A 77 2.42 14.64 4.44
N ALA A 78 2.29 13.93 5.55
CA ALA A 78 1.38 14.28 6.65
C ALA A 78 1.82 15.54 7.44
N ARG A 79 3.06 16.01 7.23
CA ARG A 79 3.66 17.11 7.99
C ARG A 79 3.60 18.45 7.27
N THR A 80 3.10 18.50 6.04
CA THR A 80 2.99 19.74 5.25
C THR A 80 1.95 20.66 5.89
N PRO A 81 2.30 21.86 6.33
CA PRO A 81 1.36 22.79 6.95
C PRO A 81 0.40 23.40 5.92
N ARG A 82 -0.75 23.88 6.38
CA ARG A 82 -1.83 24.39 5.52
C ARG A 82 -1.46 25.63 4.68
N ASP A 83 -0.52 26.42 5.14
CA ASP A 83 -0.02 27.64 4.46
C ASP A 83 1.03 27.32 3.38
N HIS A 84 1.59 26.10 3.38
CA HIS A 84 2.64 25.69 2.46
C HIS A 84 2.15 25.67 0.99
N PRO A 85 2.96 26.09 0.01
CA PRO A 85 2.59 26.08 -1.40
C PRO A 85 2.13 24.71 -1.93
N TYR A 86 2.77 23.63 -1.47
CA TYR A 86 2.38 22.27 -1.86
C TYR A 86 1.02 21.83 -1.29
N TYR A 87 0.62 22.32 -0.13
CA TYR A 87 -0.73 22.08 0.39
C TYR A 87 -1.78 22.70 -0.54
N LYS A 88 -1.60 23.98 -0.89
CA LYS A 88 -2.50 24.71 -1.78
C LYS A 88 -2.53 24.10 -3.19
N LEU A 89 -1.37 23.64 -3.68
CA LEU A 89 -1.26 22.97 -4.97
C LEU A 89 -2.03 21.64 -4.95
N ALA A 90 -1.86 20.81 -3.91
CA ALA A 90 -2.58 19.54 -3.77
C ALA A 90 -4.11 19.75 -3.67
N GLU A 91 -4.55 20.74 -2.91
CA GLU A 91 -5.96 21.13 -2.81
C GLU A 91 -6.52 21.54 -4.18
N THR A 92 -5.77 22.35 -4.94
CA THR A 92 -6.17 22.80 -6.28
C THR A 92 -6.24 21.64 -7.27
N ILE A 93 -5.24 20.77 -7.31
CA ILE A 93 -5.22 19.57 -8.17
C ILE A 93 -6.40 18.67 -7.83
N ALA A 94 -6.62 18.38 -6.57
CA ALA A 94 -7.72 17.53 -6.12
C ALA A 94 -9.09 18.11 -6.49
N ARG A 95 -9.26 19.43 -6.38
CA ARG A 95 -10.47 20.13 -6.79
C ARG A 95 -10.73 19.97 -8.29
N GLN A 96 -9.69 20.22 -9.12
CA GLN A 96 -9.81 20.09 -10.57
C GLN A 96 -10.12 18.66 -10.99
N LEU A 97 -9.49 17.65 -10.36
CA LEU A 97 -9.80 16.25 -10.60
C LEU A 97 -11.25 15.92 -10.26
N SER A 98 -11.70 16.35 -9.10
CA SER A 98 -13.08 16.14 -8.65
C SER A 98 -14.09 16.81 -9.58
N ASP A 99 -13.84 18.05 -10.01
CA ASP A 99 -14.69 18.78 -10.95
C ASP A 99 -14.71 18.15 -12.34
N ALA A 100 -13.62 17.45 -12.73
CA ALA A 100 -13.51 16.70 -13.98
C ALA A 100 -14.15 15.28 -13.91
N GLY A 101 -14.75 14.89 -12.79
CA GLY A 101 -15.46 13.62 -12.63
C GLY A 101 -14.62 12.48 -12.05
N PHE A 102 -13.41 12.77 -11.54
CA PHE A 102 -12.57 11.75 -10.89
C PHE A 102 -12.73 11.82 -9.38
N SER A 103 -13.03 10.70 -8.75
CA SER A 103 -12.94 10.58 -7.31
C SER A 103 -11.47 10.71 -6.85
N VAL A 104 -11.24 11.30 -5.69
CA VAL A 104 -9.89 11.47 -5.16
C VAL A 104 -9.72 10.58 -3.93
N ILE A 105 -8.70 9.72 -3.99
CA ILE A 105 -8.34 8.83 -2.88
C ILE A 105 -7.09 9.37 -2.20
N SER A 106 -7.16 9.56 -0.88
CA SER A 106 -6.00 9.91 -0.06
C SER A 106 -5.89 9.01 1.18
N GLY A 107 -4.80 9.21 1.95
CA GLY A 107 -4.61 8.48 3.20
C GLY A 107 -5.49 8.95 4.37
N GLY A 108 -6.34 9.96 4.16
CA GLY A 108 -7.31 10.43 5.15
C GLY A 108 -6.72 11.19 6.35
N GLY A 109 -5.40 11.30 6.45
CA GLY A 109 -4.70 12.00 7.54
C GLY A 109 -4.50 13.51 7.28
N PRO A 110 -3.60 14.15 8.04
CA PRO A 110 -3.28 15.58 7.91
C PRO A 110 -2.36 15.88 6.72
N GLY A 111 -2.02 17.13 6.53
CA GLY A 111 -1.05 17.62 5.52
C GLY A 111 -1.57 17.47 4.10
N ILE A 112 -0.77 16.88 3.21
CA ILE A 112 -1.14 16.70 1.80
C ILE A 112 -2.40 15.82 1.65
N MET A 113 -2.60 14.84 2.51
CA MET A 113 -3.79 14.00 2.51
C MET A 113 -5.06 14.80 2.80
N GLU A 114 -4.98 15.70 3.78
CA GLU A 114 -6.08 16.64 4.09
C GLU A 114 -6.33 17.60 2.92
N ALA A 115 -5.26 18.18 2.34
CA ALA A 115 -5.37 19.07 1.19
C ALA A 115 -6.09 18.39 0.01
N ALA A 116 -5.71 17.15 -0.30
CA ALA A 116 -6.32 16.35 -1.35
C ALA A 116 -7.81 16.07 -1.06
N ASN A 117 -8.12 15.61 0.15
CA ASN A 117 -9.50 15.39 0.54
C ASN A 117 -10.31 16.68 0.51
N LYS A 118 -9.78 17.79 1.05
CA LYS A 118 -10.47 19.08 1.08
C LYS A 118 -10.77 19.59 -0.34
N GLY A 119 -9.80 19.53 -1.25
CA GLY A 119 -10.03 19.92 -2.63
C GLY A 119 -11.15 19.12 -3.29
N ALA A 120 -11.15 17.80 -3.12
CA ALA A 120 -12.15 16.91 -3.68
C ALA A 120 -13.53 17.09 -3.04
N PHE A 121 -13.60 17.22 -1.72
CA PHE A 121 -14.83 17.37 -0.95
C PHE A 121 -15.68 18.56 -1.40
N PHE A 122 -15.04 19.66 -1.75
CA PHE A 122 -15.72 20.82 -2.32
C PHE A 122 -15.90 20.72 -3.85
N GLY A 123 -15.48 19.62 -4.49
CA GLY A 123 -15.68 19.33 -5.91
C GLY A 123 -17.00 18.63 -6.20
N LYS A 124 -17.06 17.95 -7.34
CA LYS A 124 -18.27 17.27 -7.83
C LYS A 124 -18.23 15.76 -7.63
N SER A 125 -17.05 15.18 -7.40
CA SER A 125 -16.84 13.75 -7.27
C SER A 125 -16.36 13.39 -5.85
N PRO A 126 -16.57 12.15 -5.39
CA PRO A 126 -16.29 11.74 -4.02
C PRO A 126 -14.85 11.97 -3.56
N SER A 127 -14.72 12.44 -2.31
CA SER A 127 -13.50 12.49 -1.53
C SER A 127 -13.37 11.26 -0.65
N VAL A 128 -12.32 10.45 -0.85
CA VAL A 128 -12.14 9.16 -0.19
C VAL A 128 -10.90 9.17 0.70
N GLY A 129 -11.07 8.77 1.94
CA GLY A 129 -9.99 8.58 2.90
C GLY A 129 -9.77 7.10 3.22
N LEU A 130 -8.60 6.56 2.87
CA LEU A 130 -8.18 5.24 3.31
C LEU A 130 -7.34 5.37 4.59
N ASN A 131 -7.99 5.34 5.74
CA ASN A 131 -7.36 5.57 7.03
C ASN A 131 -6.70 4.29 7.57
N ILE A 132 -5.60 4.44 8.32
CA ILE A 132 -4.95 3.34 9.04
C ILE A 132 -5.20 3.50 10.53
N VAL A 133 -5.58 2.42 11.18
CA VAL A 133 -5.70 2.38 12.64
C VAL A 133 -4.30 2.22 13.22
N LEU A 134 -3.83 3.24 13.93
CA LEU A 134 -2.53 3.25 14.60
C LEU A 134 -2.71 3.23 16.12
N PRO A 135 -1.72 2.67 16.88
CA PRO A 135 -1.74 2.71 18.35
C PRO A 135 -1.76 4.14 18.94
N HIS A 136 -1.21 5.10 18.20
CA HIS A 136 -1.27 6.52 18.52
C HIS A 136 -2.24 7.19 17.53
N GLU A 137 -3.27 7.81 18.08
CA GLU A 137 -4.39 8.37 17.33
C GLU A 137 -3.96 9.39 16.27
N GLN A 138 -3.99 8.98 15.01
CA GLN A 138 -4.03 9.91 13.89
C GLN A 138 -5.51 10.15 13.58
N LYS A 139 -6.03 11.33 13.92
CA LYS A 139 -7.42 11.66 13.61
C LYS A 139 -7.61 11.78 12.10
N PRO A 140 -8.61 11.11 11.53
CA PRO A 140 -9.01 11.35 10.15
C PRO A 140 -9.35 12.83 9.95
N ASN A 141 -9.01 13.37 8.77
CA ASN A 141 -9.47 14.73 8.43
C ASN A 141 -10.98 14.74 8.16
N GLU A 142 -11.60 15.90 8.26
CA GLU A 142 -13.06 16.07 8.17
C GLU A 142 -13.60 16.12 6.73
N TYR A 143 -12.73 16.12 5.71
CA TYR A 143 -13.08 16.32 4.30
C TYR A 143 -13.21 14.99 3.54
N GLN A 144 -13.89 14.00 4.11
CA GLN A 144 -14.07 12.67 3.52
C GLN A 144 -15.55 12.35 3.36
N ASP A 145 -16.01 12.14 2.12
CA ASP A 145 -17.34 11.61 1.84
C ASP A 145 -17.40 10.12 2.17
N LEU A 146 -16.31 9.40 1.91
CA LEU A 146 -16.13 7.99 2.23
C LEU A 146 -14.86 7.80 3.05
N ASN A 147 -15.03 7.17 4.22
CA ASN A 147 -13.95 6.96 5.20
C ASN A 147 -13.81 5.47 5.51
N LEU A 148 -12.81 4.81 4.91
CA LEU A 148 -12.48 3.43 5.21
C LEU A 148 -11.35 3.33 6.25
N LYS A 149 -11.47 2.33 7.13
CA LYS A 149 -10.49 2.08 8.19
C LYS A 149 -9.81 0.73 7.98
N PHE A 150 -8.49 0.73 7.94
CA PHE A 150 -7.65 -0.45 7.78
C PHE A 150 -6.84 -0.70 9.04
N SER A 151 -6.77 -1.95 9.48
CA SER A 151 -5.86 -2.39 10.53
C SER A 151 -4.51 -2.85 9.97
N HIS A 152 -4.44 -3.12 8.65
CA HIS A 152 -3.25 -3.61 7.99
C HIS A 152 -2.79 -2.68 6.87
N PHE A 153 -1.51 -2.29 6.92
CA PHE A 153 -0.89 -1.47 5.85
C PHE A 153 -0.94 -2.15 4.49
N PHE A 154 -0.85 -3.48 4.46
CA PHE A 154 -0.84 -4.25 3.23
C PHE A 154 -2.18 -4.13 2.48
N SER A 155 -3.30 -4.40 3.12
CA SER A 155 -4.63 -4.28 2.52
C SER A 155 -4.90 -2.85 2.05
N ARG A 156 -4.58 -1.86 2.89
CA ARG A 156 -4.71 -0.45 2.54
C ARG A 156 -3.91 -0.08 1.28
N LYS A 157 -2.63 -0.49 1.20
CA LYS A 157 -1.77 -0.18 0.04
C LYS A 157 -2.31 -0.80 -1.26
N VAL A 158 -2.83 -2.02 -1.19
CA VAL A 158 -3.45 -2.66 -2.35
C VAL A 158 -4.66 -1.86 -2.83
N MET A 159 -5.51 -1.36 -1.92
CA MET A 159 -6.68 -0.57 -2.31
C MET A 159 -6.31 0.75 -2.98
N PHE A 160 -5.24 1.43 -2.54
CA PHE A 160 -4.73 2.61 -3.24
C PHE A 160 -4.37 2.33 -4.71
N VAL A 161 -3.78 1.15 -4.97
CA VAL A 161 -3.33 0.78 -6.31
C VAL A 161 -4.48 0.23 -7.15
N LYS A 162 -5.30 -0.63 -6.57
CA LYS A 162 -6.37 -1.35 -7.28
C LYS A 162 -7.45 -0.41 -7.84
N HIS A 163 -7.81 0.62 -7.09
CA HIS A 163 -8.95 1.49 -7.42
C HIS A 163 -8.56 2.80 -8.11
N ALA A 164 -7.26 3.09 -8.26
CA ALA A 164 -6.80 4.30 -8.94
C ALA A 164 -6.36 4.01 -10.38
N ILE A 165 -6.79 4.86 -11.31
CA ILE A 165 -6.32 4.84 -12.70
C ILE A 165 -5.08 5.69 -12.91
N ALA A 166 -4.76 6.59 -11.96
CA ALA A 166 -3.58 7.45 -11.98
C ALA A 166 -3.16 7.84 -10.55
N TYR A 167 -1.93 8.34 -10.43
CA TYR A 167 -1.34 8.73 -9.16
C TYR A 167 -0.75 10.14 -9.25
N VAL A 168 -1.01 10.95 -8.24
CA VAL A 168 -0.33 12.23 -8.00
C VAL A 168 0.56 12.07 -6.78
N VAL A 169 1.85 12.31 -6.93
CA VAL A 169 2.82 12.20 -5.84
C VAL A 169 3.37 13.56 -5.52
N MET A 170 2.99 14.07 -4.34
CA MET A 170 3.50 15.30 -3.77
C MET A 170 4.73 15.00 -2.88
N PRO A 171 5.60 15.98 -2.60
CA PRO A 171 6.73 15.76 -1.72
C PRO A 171 6.35 15.11 -0.38
N GLY A 172 7.11 14.06 0.03
CA GLY A 172 6.93 13.39 1.32
C GLY A 172 6.85 11.86 1.30
N GLY A 173 6.76 11.24 0.12
CA GLY A 173 6.77 9.78 -0.04
C GLY A 173 5.41 9.13 -0.28
N PHE A 174 5.43 7.82 -0.43
CA PHE A 174 4.28 6.99 -0.82
C PHE A 174 3.49 6.39 0.37
N GLY A 175 3.66 6.92 1.57
CA GLY A 175 2.99 6.41 2.76
C GLY A 175 3.81 5.46 3.61
#